data_85b8b9ee7013f4932ba526f896d8e79f
#
_entry.id   85b8b9ee7013f4932ba526f896d8e79f
#
_cell.length_a   1.000
_cell.length_b   1.000
_cell.length_c   1.000
_cell.angle_alpha   90.00
_cell.angle_beta   90.00
_cell.angle_gamma   90.00
#
_symmetry.space_group_name_H-M   'P 1'
#
loop_
_entity.id
_entity.type
_entity.pdbx_description
1 polymer ?
#
loop_
_entity_poly.entity_id
_entity_poly.type
_entity_poly.pdbx_seq_one_letter_code
_entity_poly.pdbx_strand_id
1 'polypeptide(L)'
;MPGRGGHKLVCDVALLAENRVLLVKYRDTRKYDGESGWFLPDDYLRRLEHPEEAARRIVKEQTGFESPKLRLGLIESFEGDDGTWHLIFHYVGRLRQRTPVPPIGNVATADWFPLARLPSREEMAHHGWAADVLRSVRARNNPQSEALG
;
A
#
# COMPACT_ATOMS: atom_id res chain seq x y z
N MET A 1 5.75 27.85 12.28
CA MET A 1 4.47 28.20 11.66
C MET A 1 3.47 27.10 11.89
N PRO A 2 2.33 27.47 12.45
CA PRO A 2 1.30 26.46 12.66
C PRO A 2 0.91 25.83 11.33
N GLY A 3 0.71 24.54 11.33
CA GLY A 3 0.35 23.79 10.14
C GLY A 3 1.51 23.42 9.24
N ARG A 4 2.63 24.08 9.38
CA ARG A 4 3.83 23.64 8.70
C ARG A 4 4.50 22.61 9.56
N GLY A 5 5.13 21.65 8.96
CA GLY A 5 5.79 20.60 9.70
C GLY A 5 4.84 19.57 10.26
N GLY A 6 3.58 19.63 9.89
CA GLY A 6 2.73 18.50 10.13
C GLY A 6 3.32 17.27 9.44
N HIS A 7 2.93 16.09 9.91
CA HIS A 7 3.44 14.86 9.33
C HIS A 7 2.34 13.84 9.17
N LYS A 8 2.53 12.95 8.19
CA LYS A 8 1.68 11.79 7.97
C LYS A 8 2.55 10.56 8.00
N LEU A 9 2.32 9.71 8.97
CA LEU A 9 3.01 8.42 9.08
C LEU A 9 2.06 7.37 8.53
N VAL A 10 2.44 6.78 7.40
CA VAL A 10 1.55 5.92 6.62
C VAL A 10 2.24 4.59 6.36
N CYS A 11 1.44 3.54 6.28
CA CYS A 11 1.91 2.22 5.90
C CYS A 11 0.99 1.67 4.82
N ASP A 12 1.55 1.02 3.83
CA ASP A 12 0.76 0.24 2.90
C ASP A 12 1.38 -1.14 2.69
N VAL A 13 0.61 -2.02 2.09
CA VAL A 13 1.03 -3.41 1.91
C VAL A 13 0.74 -3.86 0.48
N ALA A 14 1.79 -4.33 -0.19
CA ALA A 14 1.64 -5.02 -1.46
C ALA A 14 1.48 -6.51 -1.17
N LEU A 15 0.24 -7.00 -1.25
CA LEU A 15 -0.04 -8.43 -1.14
C LEU A 15 0.03 -9.04 -2.52
N LEU A 16 0.93 -10.00 -2.69
CA LEU A 16 1.19 -10.64 -3.97
C LEU A 16 0.80 -12.11 -3.93
N ALA A 17 0.21 -12.59 -5.00
CA ALA A 17 -0.10 -14.00 -5.18
C ALA A 17 -0.25 -14.29 -6.67
N GLU A 18 0.37 -15.35 -7.15
CA GLU A 18 0.19 -15.81 -8.54
C GLU A 18 0.45 -14.70 -9.57
N ASN A 19 1.51 -13.90 -9.36
CA ASN A 19 1.87 -12.76 -10.22
C ASN A 19 0.78 -11.69 -10.28
N ARG A 20 0.00 -11.57 -9.23
CA ARG A 20 -1.03 -10.56 -9.09
C ARG A 20 -0.84 -9.79 -7.80
N VAL A 21 -1.40 -8.59 -7.75
CA VAL A 21 -1.38 -7.75 -6.55
C VAL A 21 -2.81 -7.40 -6.18
N LEU A 22 -3.07 -7.33 -4.88
CA LEU A 22 -4.38 -6.93 -4.37
C LEU A 22 -4.46 -5.41 -4.32
N LEU A 23 -5.47 -4.86 -4.97
CA LEU A 23 -5.79 -3.44 -4.88
C LEU A 23 -7.20 -3.29 -4.31
N VAL A 24 -7.44 -2.17 -3.64
CA VAL A 24 -8.72 -1.90 -2.98
C VAL A 24 -9.24 -0.52 -3.36
N LYS A 25 -10.55 -0.37 -3.27
CA LYS A 25 -11.22 0.94 -3.34
C LYS A 25 -11.95 1.16 -2.03
N TYR A 26 -11.94 2.40 -1.56
CA TYR A 26 -12.56 2.75 -0.28
C TYR A 26 -13.92 3.41 -0.48
N ARG A 27 -14.81 3.20 0.48
CA ARG A 27 -16.13 3.85 0.48
C ARG A 27 -15.99 5.31 0.85
N ASP A 28 -15.31 5.56 1.96
CA ASP A 28 -15.04 6.91 2.47
C ASP A 28 -13.58 7.21 2.22
N THR A 29 -13.31 8.20 1.37
CA THR A 29 -11.96 8.54 0.94
C THR A 29 -11.39 9.76 1.67
N ARG A 30 -12.09 10.28 2.68
CA ARG A 30 -11.66 11.53 3.33
C ARG A 30 -10.27 11.43 3.93
N LYS A 31 -9.90 10.31 4.53
CA LYS A 31 -8.54 10.14 5.07
C LYS A 31 -7.52 9.73 4.02
N TYR A 32 -7.96 9.56 2.78
CA TYR A 32 -7.12 9.22 1.65
C TYR A 32 -7.06 10.38 0.66
N ASP A 33 -7.03 11.60 1.20
CA ASP A 33 -6.95 12.85 0.42
C ASP A 33 -8.13 13.04 -0.53
N GLY A 34 -9.27 12.39 -0.26
CA GLY A 34 -10.42 12.45 -1.14
C GLY A 34 -10.22 11.74 -2.46
N GLU A 35 -9.12 11.00 -2.61
CA GLU A 35 -8.81 10.31 -3.85
C GLU A 35 -9.68 9.09 -4.06
N SER A 36 -10.22 8.95 -5.25
CA SER A 36 -10.93 7.72 -5.65
C SER A 36 -9.97 6.86 -6.47
N GLY A 37 -10.40 5.64 -6.75
CA GLY A 37 -9.61 4.72 -7.55
C GLY A 37 -8.96 3.64 -6.71
N TRP A 38 -8.05 2.92 -7.34
CA TRP A 38 -7.42 1.75 -6.73
C TRP A 38 -6.20 2.14 -5.92
N PHE A 39 -6.10 1.59 -4.70
CA PHE A 39 -4.97 1.78 -3.78
C PHE A 39 -4.35 0.43 -3.44
N LEU A 40 -3.08 0.44 -3.06
CA LEU A 40 -2.59 -0.64 -2.17
C LEU A 40 -3.30 -0.45 -0.83
N PRO A 41 -3.67 -1.53 -0.14
CA PRO A 41 -4.24 -1.37 1.20
C PRO A 41 -3.34 -0.50 2.06
N ASP A 42 -3.85 0.59 2.59
CA ASP A 42 -3.04 1.50 3.38
C ASP A 42 -3.83 2.12 4.54
N ASP A 43 -3.09 2.66 5.50
CA ASP A 43 -3.65 3.40 6.62
C ASP A 43 -2.53 4.17 7.32
N TYR A 44 -2.95 5.08 8.19
CA TYR A 44 -2.01 5.77 9.05
C TYR A 44 -1.52 4.85 10.16
N LEU A 45 -0.28 5.08 10.61
CA LEU A 45 0.17 4.45 11.85
C LEU A 45 -0.62 5.04 13.01
N ARG A 46 -0.93 4.21 13.98
CA ARG A 46 -1.50 4.67 15.25
C ARG A 46 -0.37 5.12 16.16
N ARG A 47 -0.70 5.92 17.15
CA ARG A 47 0.31 6.42 18.08
C ARG A 47 1.05 5.24 18.72
N LEU A 48 2.37 5.28 18.66
CA LEU A 48 3.28 4.28 19.20
C LEU A 48 3.22 2.91 18.52
N GLU A 49 2.50 2.81 17.41
CA GLU A 49 2.44 1.56 16.66
C GLU A 49 3.70 1.40 15.82
N HIS A 50 4.31 0.22 15.89
CA HIS A 50 5.43 -0.11 15.02
C HIS A 50 4.91 -0.27 13.57
N PRO A 51 5.66 0.18 12.55
CA PRO A 51 5.20 0.04 11.18
C PRO A 51 4.82 -1.38 10.76
N GLU A 52 5.55 -2.40 11.22
CA GLU A 52 5.19 -3.77 10.91
C GLU A 52 3.87 -4.19 11.56
N GLU A 53 3.60 -3.70 12.76
CA GLU A 53 2.31 -3.96 13.42
C GLU A 53 1.18 -3.29 12.62
N ALA A 54 1.43 -2.08 12.12
CA ALA A 54 0.47 -1.39 11.28
C ALA A 54 0.20 -2.18 10.01
N ALA A 55 1.24 -2.70 9.38
CA ALA A 55 1.09 -3.50 8.17
C ALA A 55 0.23 -4.74 8.43
N ARG A 56 0.49 -5.47 9.52
CA ARG A 56 -0.32 -6.64 9.89
C ARG A 56 -1.76 -6.26 10.18
N ARG A 57 -1.97 -5.15 10.87
CA ARG A 57 -3.31 -4.65 11.17
C ARG A 57 -4.07 -4.31 9.89
N ILE A 58 -3.41 -3.65 8.95
CA ILE A 58 -4.01 -3.27 7.67
C ILE A 58 -4.47 -4.51 6.91
N VAL A 59 -3.64 -5.54 6.83
CA VAL A 59 -4.02 -6.79 6.17
C VAL A 59 -5.27 -7.37 6.83
N LYS A 60 -5.28 -7.45 8.15
CA LYS A 60 -6.41 -8.04 8.88
C LYS A 60 -7.67 -7.22 8.70
N GLU A 61 -7.59 -5.92 8.89
CA GLU A 61 -8.77 -5.06 8.84
C GLU A 61 -9.34 -4.92 7.44
N GLN A 62 -8.48 -4.90 6.43
CA GLN A 62 -8.92 -4.62 5.06
C GLN A 62 -9.17 -5.84 4.21
N THR A 63 -8.66 -6.99 4.59
CA THR A 63 -8.88 -8.22 3.82
C THR A 63 -9.52 -9.33 4.63
N GLY A 64 -9.44 -9.28 5.94
CA GLY A 64 -9.86 -10.37 6.82
C GLY A 64 -8.84 -11.51 6.90
N PHE A 65 -7.76 -11.45 6.13
CA PHE A 65 -6.76 -12.51 6.14
C PHE A 65 -5.92 -12.47 7.41
N GLU A 66 -5.46 -13.64 7.84
CA GLU A 66 -4.32 -13.67 8.75
C GLU A 66 -3.12 -13.16 7.95
N SER A 67 -2.35 -12.27 8.57
CA SER A 67 -1.24 -11.66 7.86
C SER A 67 -0.19 -12.70 7.50
N PRO A 68 0.24 -12.74 6.24
CA PRO A 68 1.41 -13.53 5.89
C PRO A 68 2.64 -12.88 6.49
N LYS A 69 3.80 -13.53 6.37
CA LYS A 69 5.04 -12.90 6.74
C LYS A 69 5.23 -11.66 5.88
N LEU A 70 5.46 -10.52 6.52
CA LEU A 70 5.66 -9.26 5.84
C LEU A 70 7.11 -8.84 5.95
N ARG A 71 7.59 -8.17 4.91
CA ARG A 71 8.92 -7.57 4.96
C ARG A 71 8.84 -6.15 4.44
N LEU A 72 9.71 -5.30 4.99
CA LEU A 72 9.80 -3.92 4.54
C LEU A 72 10.44 -3.89 3.15
N GLY A 73 9.73 -3.29 2.20
CA GLY A 73 10.22 -3.17 0.84
C GLY A 73 10.90 -1.83 0.57
N LEU A 74 10.34 -0.77 1.10
CA LEU A 74 10.79 0.58 0.79
C LEU A 74 10.27 1.55 1.83
N ILE A 75 11.03 2.57 2.14
CA ILE A 75 10.56 3.71 2.93
C ILE A 75 10.66 4.95 2.04
N GLU A 76 9.57 5.70 1.94
CA GLU A 76 9.58 6.98 1.24
C GLU A 76 9.47 8.11 2.24
N SER A 77 10.21 9.16 2.00
CA SER A 77 10.15 10.38 2.81
C SER A 77 10.16 11.57 1.85
N PHE A 78 9.08 12.37 1.91
CA PHE A 78 8.97 13.49 1.00
C PHE A 78 8.02 14.54 1.59
N GLU A 79 8.10 15.75 1.03
CA GLU A 79 7.20 16.82 1.39
C GLU A 79 6.07 16.90 0.37
N GLY A 80 4.82 16.90 0.86
CA GLY A 80 3.65 17.07 0.00
C GLY A 80 3.46 18.52 -0.39
N ASP A 81 2.49 18.77 -1.28
CA ASP A 81 2.23 20.10 -1.82
C ASP A 81 1.84 21.12 -0.74
N ASP A 82 1.27 20.65 0.34
CA ASP A 82 0.84 21.51 1.46
C ASP A 82 1.93 21.71 2.52
N GLY A 83 3.14 21.25 2.26
CA GLY A 83 4.24 21.32 3.22
C GLY A 83 4.24 20.23 4.28
N THR A 84 3.33 19.28 4.20
CA THR A 84 3.28 18.16 5.14
C THR A 84 4.36 17.15 4.82
N TRP A 85 5.08 16.72 5.84
CA TRP A 85 6.07 15.66 5.69
C TRP A 85 5.39 14.30 5.67
N HIS A 86 5.60 13.54 4.61
CA HIS A 86 5.09 12.18 4.48
C HIS A 86 6.21 11.19 4.70
N LEU A 87 6.00 10.27 5.63
CA LEU A 87 6.91 9.14 5.84
C LEU A 87 6.07 7.88 5.65
N ILE A 88 6.39 7.11 4.63
CA ILE A 88 5.56 5.98 4.19
C ILE A 88 6.39 4.71 4.20
N PHE A 89 5.87 3.69 4.87
CA PHE A 89 6.48 2.37 4.98
C PHE A 89 5.74 1.42 4.06
N HIS A 90 6.42 0.92 3.04
CA HIS A 90 5.84 -0.02 2.08
C HIS A 90 6.28 -1.43 2.44
N TYR A 91 5.31 -2.26 2.81
CA TYR A 91 5.54 -3.66 3.15
C TYR A 91 5.08 -4.56 2.01
N VAL A 92 5.68 -5.75 1.94
CA VAL A 92 5.34 -6.76 0.94
C VAL A 92 5.05 -8.06 1.64
N GLY A 93 3.95 -8.70 1.26
CA GLY A 93 3.62 -10.04 1.73
C GLY A 93 3.20 -10.91 0.56
N ARG A 94 3.45 -12.21 0.66
CA ARG A 94 3.08 -13.15 -0.39
C ARG A 94 2.11 -14.19 0.17
N LEU A 95 1.05 -14.41 -0.58
CA LEU A 95 0.10 -15.49 -0.30
C LEU A 95 0.29 -16.58 -1.34
N ARG A 96 -0.05 -17.79 -0.96
CA ARG A 96 0.06 -18.92 -1.88
C ARG A 96 -0.95 -18.83 -3.01
N GLN A 97 -2.12 -18.32 -2.72
CA GLN A 97 -3.22 -18.23 -3.67
C GLN A 97 -3.89 -16.86 -3.54
N ARG A 98 -4.43 -16.39 -4.66
CA ARG A 98 -5.27 -15.18 -4.62
C ARG A 98 -6.65 -15.62 -4.12
N THR A 99 -6.91 -15.28 -2.88
CA THR A 99 -8.19 -15.55 -2.25
C THR A 99 -9.10 -14.34 -2.45
N PRO A 100 -10.35 -14.53 -2.87
CA PRO A 100 -11.28 -13.40 -3.01
C PRO A 100 -11.42 -12.63 -1.70
N VAL A 101 -11.53 -11.32 -1.80
CA VAL A 101 -11.70 -10.45 -0.65
C VAL A 101 -13.07 -9.81 -0.74
N PRO A 102 -14.00 -10.18 0.15
CA PRO A 102 -15.30 -9.53 0.17
C PRO A 102 -15.19 -8.12 0.73
N PRO A 103 -16.14 -7.25 0.42
CA PRO A 103 -16.17 -5.93 1.05
C PRO A 103 -16.11 -6.07 2.57
N ILE A 104 -15.29 -5.24 3.21
CA ILE A 104 -15.13 -5.26 4.66
C ILE A 104 -14.77 -3.86 5.15
N GLY A 105 -15.43 -3.39 6.21
CA GLY A 105 -15.16 -2.09 6.77
C GLY A 105 -15.27 -0.99 5.73
N ASN A 106 -14.22 -0.17 5.60
CA ASN A 106 -14.19 0.91 4.62
C ASN A 106 -13.79 0.43 3.22
N VAL A 107 -13.47 -0.83 3.04
CA VAL A 107 -13.13 -1.38 1.72
C VAL A 107 -14.42 -1.70 0.97
N ALA A 108 -14.69 -0.92 -0.06
CA ALA A 108 -15.88 -1.11 -0.89
C ALA A 108 -15.72 -2.29 -1.84
N THR A 109 -14.53 -2.45 -2.39
CA THR A 109 -14.22 -3.54 -3.31
C THR A 109 -12.72 -3.80 -3.30
N ALA A 110 -12.35 -5.04 -3.57
CA ALA A 110 -10.96 -5.44 -3.68
C ALA A 110 -10.85 -6.43 -4.83
N ASP A 111 -9.74 -6.38 -5.54
CA ASP A 111 -9.52 -7.28 -6.66
C ASP A 111 -8.04 -7.54 -6.85
N TRP A 112 -7.74 -8.67 -7.48
CA TRP A 112 -6.39 -9.09 -7.80
C TRP A 112 -6.08 -8.72 -9.25
N PHE A 113 -5.05 -7.91 -9.44
CA PHE A 113 -4.66 -7.45 -10.77
C PHE A 113 -3.34 -8.06 -11.19
N PRO A 114 -3.24 -8.56 -12.44
CA PRO A 114 -1.94 -9.03 -12.93
C PRO A 114 -0.89 -7.93 -12.83
N LEU A 115 0.29 -8.26 -12.34
CA LEU A 115 1.37 -7.29 -12.26
C LEU A 115 1.75 -6.73 -13.63
N ALA A 116 1.55 -7.54 -14.66
CA ALA A 116 1.82 -7.12 -16.04
C ALA A 116 0.70 -6.27 -16.63
N ARG A 117 -0.44 -6.16 -15.96
CA ARG A 117 -1.60 -5.44 -16.47
C ARG A 117 -2.38 -4.78 -15.34
N LEU A 118 -1.76 -3.80 -14.73
CA LEU A 118 -2.40 -3.01 -13.67
C LEU A 118 -3.48 -2.11 -14.28
N PRO A 119 -4.40 -1.59 -13.46
CA PRO A 119 -5.34 -0.57 -13.94
C PRO A 119 -4.57 0.62 -14.53
N SER A 120 -5.23 1.40 -15.39
CA SER A 120 -4.62 2.60 -15.91
C SER A 120 -4.31 3.58 -14.80
N ARG A 121 -3.37 4.49 -15.03
CA ARG A 121 -3.02 5.50 -14.02
C ARG A 121 -4.23 6.34 -13.61
N GLU A 122 -5.15 6.57 -14.55
CA GLU A 122 -6.38 7.33 -14.28
C GLU A 122 -7.34 6.58 -13.37
N GLU A 123 -7.31 5.24 -13.42
CA GLU A 123 -8.15 4.41 -12.57
C GLU A 123 -7.52 4.18 -11.19
N MET A 124 -6.29 4.59 -11.00
CA MET A 124 -5.57 4.41 -9.74
C MET A 124 -5.52 5.73 -8.99
N ALA A 125 -5.59 5.63 -7.66
CA ALA A 125 -5.45 6.80 -6.80
C ALA A 125 -4.07 7.43 -6.97
N HIS A 126 -3.98 8.73 -6.75
CA HIS A 126 -2.73 9.49 -6.83
C HIS A 126 -1.99 9.27 -8.16
N HIS A 127 -2.74 9.24 -9.27
CA HIS A 127 -2.20 9.14 -10.62
C HIS A 127 -1.29 7.92 -10.82
N GLY A 128 -1.64 6.81 -10.20
CA GLY A 128 -0.89 5.57 -10.39
C GLY A 128 0.31 5.41 -9.48
N TRP A 129 0.34 6.12 -8.37
CA TRP A 129 1.43 6.03 -7.41
C TRP A 129 1.71 4.57 -6.98
N ALA A 130 0.66 3.77 -6.80
CA ALA A 130 0.84 2.36 -6.43
C ALA A 130 1.66 1.60 -7.48
N ALA A 131 1.49 1.92 -8.75
CA ALA A 131 2.28 1.27 -9.80
C ALA A 131 3.76 1.59 -9.67
N ASP A 132 4.07 2.84 -9.34
CA ASP A 132 5.46 3.27 -9.14
C ASP A 132 6.07 2.60 -7.93
N VAL A 133 5.30 2.50 -6.83
CA VAL A 133 5.73 1.80 -5.63
C VAL A 133 6.02 0.33 -5.93
N LEU A 134 5.11 -0.34 -6.63
CA LEU A 134 5.29 -1.75 -6.98
C LEU A 134 6.54 -1.96 -7.82
N ARG A 135 6.80 -1.08 -8.77
CA ARG A 135 8.00 -1.17 -9.59
C ARG A 135 9.26 -1.05 -8.74
N SER A 136 9.30 -0.09 -7.84
CA SER A 136 10.44 0.15 -6.96
C SER A 136 10.68 -1.02 -6.01
N VAL A 137 9.63 -1.54 -5.41
CA VAL A 137 9.71 -2.66 -4.47
C VAL A 137 10.19 -3.92 -5.19
N ARG A 138 9.66 -4.18 -6.39
CA ARG A 138 10.04 -5.38 -7.16
C ARG A 138 11.50 -5.30 -7.61
N ALA A 139 11.96 -4.12 -8.03
CA ALA A 139 13.35 -3.93 -8.43
C ALA A 139 14.30 -4.22 -7.28
N ARG A 140 13.96 -3.75 -6.06
CA ARG A 140 14.78 -3.98 -4.86
C ARG A 140 14.86 -5.44 -4.46
N ASN A 141 13.86 -6.22 -4.85
CA ASN A 141 13.76 -7.63 -4.46
C ASN A 141 14.05 -8.59 -5.60
N ASN A 142 14.59 -8.08 -6.70
CA ASN A 142 14.98 -8.90 -7.83
C ASN A 142 16.29 -9.60 -7.47
N PRO A 143 16.34 -10.94 -7.46
CA PRO A 143 17.57 -11.66 -7.13
C PRO A 143 18.76 -11.29 -8.00
N GLN A 144 18.52 -10.98 -9.29
CA GLN A 144 19.60 -10.56 -10.17
C GLN A 144 20.17 -9.21 -9.77
N SER A 145 19.31 -8.28 -9.35
CA SER A 145 19.77 -6.99 -8.86
C SER A 145 20.61 -7.13 -7.60
N GLU A 146 20.22 -8.04 -6.71
CA GLU A 146 20.96 -8.32 -5.49
C GLU A 146 22.32 -8.95 -5.82
N ALA A 147 22.36 -9.84 -6.79
CA ALA A 147 23.61 -10.49 -7.20
C ALA A 147 24.58 -9.50 -7.82
N LEU A 148 24.06 -8.47 -8.48
CA LEU A 148 24.90 -7.45 -9.12
C LEU A 148 25.25 -6.33 -8.16
N GLY A 149 24.47 -6.18 -7.12
CA GLY A 149 24.71 -5.17 -6.10
C GLY A 149 25.80 -5.61 -5.13
#